data_333064f6bc91fb493e304b15097196f4
#
_entry.id   333064f6bc91fb493e304b15097196f4
#
_cell.length_a   1.000
_cell.length_b   1.000
_cell.length_c   1.000
_cell.angle_alpha   90.00
_cell.angle_beta   90.00
_cell.angle_gamma   90.00
#
_symmetry.space_group_name_H-M   'P 1'
#
loop_
_entity.id
_entity.type
_entity.pdbx_description
1 polymer ?
#
loop_
_entity_poly.entity_id
_entity_poly.type
_entity_poly.pdbx_seq_one_letter_code
_entity_poly.pdbx_strand_id
1 'polypeptide(L)'
;MITPPKKLFEDVTCPLGCSEGDEVVLVGRDLLHDLPGEFTVVKCGTCGLMRTNPRITPDAVGSYYPDDYGPYVGTRVQHMRSESANWIKKVLYPIVRHVFDFNVTTLPAMAPGWMLEIGCASGAFLHHMAGQGWQVQGIEFSEKAAQAAVQLGYNVHTGPLETAPQPDEHFDLVVGWMVLEHLYDPISGLLKLREWAKPGAWLVLSVPNAGSLEFHLFKSKWYALQLPTHFYHFTPDTLEKVLSASGWKLEKVHHQRVLNNLIASTGYVLRDKGFAKLGQKFIGFPAQAGRLRYVLYPFAWLLSMFGQTGRMTIWARPSIDTEGDE
;
A
#
# COMPACT_ATOMS: atom_id res chain seq x y z
N MET A 1 39.78 -7.12 -10.66
CA MET A 1 38.61 -7.30 -11.53
C MET A 1 37.73 -6.08 -11.32
N ILE A 2 37.50 -5.26 -12.34
CA ILE A 2 36.61 -4.09 -12.25
C ILE A 2 35.21 -4.64 -12.33
N THR A 3 34.47 -4.56 -11.24
CA THR A 3 33.03 -4.90 -11.21
C THR A 3 32.32 -3.98 -12.20
N PRO A 4 31.57 -4.49 -13.17
CA PRO A 4 30.83 -3.62 -14.10
C PRO A 4 29.89 -2.71 -13.30
N PRO A 5 29.66 -1.46 -13.76
CA PRO A 5 28.78 -0.55 -13.07
C PRO A 5 27.40 -1.22 -12.94
N LYS A 6 26.82 -1.22 -11.72
CA LYS A 6 25.48 -1.76 -11.49
C LYS A 6 24.49 -1.05 -12.40
N LYS A 7 23.71 -1.81 -13.14
CA LYS A 7 22.61 -1.26 -13.94
C LYS A 7 21.58 -0.68 -12.96
N LEU A 8 21.32 0.61 -13.05
CA LEU A 8 20.40 1.28 -12.12
C LEU A 8 18.92 1.07 -12.48
N PHE A 9 18.64 0.83 -13.77
CA PHE A 9 17.29 0.72 -14.32
C PHE A 9 17.15 -0.52 -15.19
N GLU A 10 15.95 -1.06 -15.23
CA GLU A 10 15.55 -2.18 -16.08
C GLU A 10 14.22 -1.89 -16.79
N ASP A 11 14.15 -2.24 -18.07
CA ASP A 11 12.88 -2.27 -18.80
C ASP A 11 12.12 -3.54 -18.44
N VAL A 12 10.82 -3.40 -18.16
CA VAL A 12 9.96 -4.52 -17.80
C VAL A 12 8.73 -4.58 -18.70
N THR A 13 8.36 -5.78 -19.08
CA THR A 13 7.12 -6.06 -19.82
C THR A 13 5.90 -5.95 -18.90
N CYS A 14 4.70 -5.96 -19.46
CA CYS A 14 3.49 -6.02 -18.68
C CYS A 14 3.41 -7.35 -17.88
N PRO A 15 3.22 -7.32 -16.55
CA PRO A 15 3.19 -8.54 -15.73
C PRO A 15 2.00 -9.46 -16.05
N LEU A 16 0.98 -8.95 -16.76
CA LEU A 16 -0.16 -9.75 -17.26
C LEU A 16 0.15 -10.43 -18.62
N GLY A 17 1.39 -10.42 -19.08
CA GLY A 17 1.81 -11.08 -20.34
C GLY A 17 1.31 -10.40 -21.61
N CYS A 18 0.85 -9.16 -21.57
CA CYS A 18 0.39 -8.44 -22.75
C CYS A 18 1.56 -8.11 -23.68
N SER A 19 1.36 -8.31 -24.99
CA SER A 19 2.35 -8.08 -26.05
C SER A 19 2.24 -6.74 -26.75
N GLU A 20 1.12 -6.01 -26.59
CA GLU A 20 0.94 -4.70 -27.22
C GLU A 20 1.77 -3.62 -26.52
N GLY A 21 2.11 -2.60 -27.32
CA GLY A 21 2.99 -1.50 -26.87
C GLY A 21 2.42 -0.67 -25.72
N ASP A 22 3.32 0.02 -25.06
CA ASP A 22 3.00 0.93 -23.96
C ASP A 22 2.76 2.35 -24.44
N GLU A 23 1.82 3.04 -23.82
CA GLU A 23 1.60 4.47 -23.98
C GLU A 23 2.22 5.23 -22.80
N VAL A 24 2.98 6.30 -23.06
CA VAL A 24 3.49 7.18 -22.01
C VAL A 24 2.33 7.97 -21.42
N VAL A 25 2.10 7.82 -20.10
CA VAL A 25 1.07 8.56 -19.36
C VAL A 25 1.60 9.88 -18.84
N LEU A 26 2.79 9.85 -18.25
CA LEU A 26 3.46 11.02 -17.68
C LEU A 26 4.96 10.74 -17.46
N VAL A 27 5.71 11.83 -17.31
CA VAL A 27 7.07 11.81 -16.75
C VAL A 27 7.03 12.59 -15.45
N GLY A 28 7.65 12.06 -14.41
CA GLY A 28 7.69 12.67 -13.10
C GLY A 28 9.04 12.49 -12.42
N ARG A 29 9.16 13.05 -11.23
CA ARG A 29 10.36 12.97 -10.38
C ARG A 29 9.98 12.58 -8.96
N ASP A 30 10.97 12.24 -8.16
CA ASP A 30 10.77 12.06 -6.72
C ASP A 30 10.40 13.41 -6.08
N LEU A 31 9.15 13.54 -5.63
CA LEU A 31 8.67 14.73 -4.92
C LEU A 31 8.66 14.54 -3.40
N LEU A 32 8.87 13.32 -2.93
CA LEU A 32 8.83 12.97 -1.51
C LEU A 32 10.19 13.25 -0.83
N HIS A 33 11.28 12.80 -1.47
CA HIS A 33 12.64 12.92 -0.95
C HIS A 33 13.53 13.84 -1.80
N ASP A 34 13.00 14.36 -2.92
CA ASP A 34 13.70 15.24 -3.88
C ASP A 34 15.01 14.63 -4.40
N LEU A 35 15.05 13.28 -4.53
CA LEU A 35 16.17 12.57 -5.11
C LEU A 35 16.20 12.79 -6.63
N PRO A 36 17.41 12.85 -7.23
CA PRO A 36 17.56 13.18 -8.65
C PRO A 36 17.03 12.06 -9.54
N GLY A 37 16.48 12.44 -10.69
CA GLY A 37 16.02 11.53 -11.75
C GLY A 37 14.65 11.91 -12.29
N GLU A 38 14.41 11.49 -13.53
CA GLU A 38 13.11 11.54 -14.17
C GLU A 38 12.65 10.11 -14.43
N PHE A 39 11.39 9.83 -14.14
CA PHE A 39 10.82 8.50 -14.21
C PHE A 39 9.56 8.54 -15.06
N THR A 40 9.45 7.60 -15.97
CA THR A 40 8.32 7.51 -16.90
C THR A 40 7.30 6.52 -16.36
N VAL A 41 6.03 6.93 -16.37
CA VAL A 41 4.90 6.03 -16.14
C VAL A 41 4.28 5.72 -17.49
N VAL A 42 4.19 4.44 -17.79
CA VAL A 42 3.56 3.91 -19.00
C VAL A 42 2.28 3.17 -18.67
N LYS A 43 1.39 3.07 -19.65
CA LYS A 43 0.15 2.31 -19.57
C LYS A 43 0.16 1.24 -20.66
N CYS A 44 -0.09 0.01 -20.29
CA CYS A 44 -0.24 -1.09 -21.24
C CYS A 44 -1.45 -0.86 -22.15
N GLY A 45 -1.25 -0.92 -23.47
CA GLY A 45 -2.31 -0.74 -24.47
C GLY A 45 -3.41 -1.78 -24.39
N THR A 46 -3.10 -3.01 -23.97
CA THR A 46 -4.08 -4.12 -23.89
C THR A 46 -4.87 -4.10 -22.57
N CYS A 47 -4.18 -4.16 -21.42
CA CYS A 47 -4.85 -4.35 -20.13
C CYS A 47 -5.11 -3.06 -19.36
N GLY A 48 -4.44 -1.97 -19.73
CA GLY A 48 -4.57 -0.67 -19.07
C GLY A 48 -3.76 -0.50 -17.79
N LEU A 49 -3.01 -1.52 -17.35
CA LEU A 49 -2.16 -1.43 -16.15
C LEU A 49 -1.05 -0.40 -16.37
N MET A 50 -0.98 0.55 -15.45
CA MET A 50 0.10 1.55 -15.43
C MET A 50 1.27 1.07 -14.58
N ARG A 51 2.49 1.33 -15.07
CA ARG A 51 3.73 0.99 -14.37
C ARG A 51 4.83 2.00 -14.62
N THR A 52 5.74 2.12 -13.67
CA THR A 52 6.99 2.87 -13.85
C THR A 52 7.93 2.04 -14.73
N ASN A 53 8.30 2.57 -15.91
CA ASN A 53 9.17 1.87 -16.87
C ASN A 53 10.04 2.87 -17.66
N PRO A 54 11.41 2.72 -17.68
CA PRO A 54 12.15 1.72 -16.90
C PRO A 54 12.02 1.96 -15.38
N ARG A 55 12.08 0.86 -14.61
CA ARG A 55 12.05 0.92 -13.15
C ARG A 55 13.45 0.74 -12.54
N ILE A 56 13.62 1.11 -11.29
CA ILE A 56 14.85 0.87 -10.54
C ILE A 56 15.03 -0.63 -10.31
N THR A 57 16.27 -1.11 -10.46
CA THR A 57 16.61 -2.51 -10.18
C THR A 57 16.58 -2.82 -8.68
N PRO A 58 16.39 -4.09 -8.27
CA PRO A 58 16.42 -4.50 -6.86
C PRO A 58 17.71 -4.09 -6.12
N ASP A 59 18.83 -4.11 -6.82
CA ASP A 59 20.14 -3.73 -6.26
C ASP A 59 20.28 -2.24 -5.97
N ALA A 60 19.50 -1.40 -6.64
CA ALA A 60 19.58 0.06 -6.55
C ALA A 60 18.46 0.68 -5.73
N VAL A 61 17.35 -0.04 -5.51
CA VAL A 61 16.15 0.51 -4.85
C VAL A 61 16.39 0.98 -3.42
N GLY A 62 17.31 0.33 -2.70
CA GLY A 62 17.64 0.70 -1.32
C GLY A 62 18.10 2.16 -1.15
N SER A 63 18.69 2.78 -2.20
CA SER A 63 19.08 4.18 -2.17
C SER A 63 17.90 5.17 -2.18
N TYR A 64 16.70 4.70 -2.51
CA TYR A 64 15.46 5.48 -2.54
C TYR A 64 14.58 5.27 -1.29
N TYR A 65 15.06 4.47 -0.32
CA TYR A 65 14.44 4.32 1.00
C TYR A 65 15.39 4.88 2.06
N PRO A 66 15.34 6.18 2.36
CA PRO A 66 16.17 6.78 3.39
C PRO A 66 15.85 6.21 4.78
N ASP A 67 16.82 6.27 5.70
CA ASP A 67 16.70 5.74 7.06
C ASP A 67 15.53 6.30 7.87
N ASP A 68 15.07 7.50 7.52
CA ASP A 68 13.92 8.19 8.11
C ASP A 68 12.62 7.99 7.32
N TYR A 69 12.59 7.02 6.41
CA TYR A 69 11.37 6.68 5.67
C TYR A 69 10.21 6.48 6.63
N GLY A 70 9.15 7.26 6.42
CA GLY A 70 8.04 7.38 7.38
C GLY A 70 7.45 6.06 7.89
N PRO A 71 7.20 5.03 7.06
CA PRO A 71 6.75 3.73 7.50
C PRO A 71 7.73 3.01 8.45
N TYR A 72 9.04 3.24 8.33
CA TYR A 72 10.04 2.63 9.20
C TYR A 72 10.16 3.30 10.57
N VAL A 73 9.80 4.58 10.65
CA VAL A 73 9.93 5.39 11.89
C VAL A 73 8.58 5.54 12.60
N GLY A 74 7.47 5.42 11.87
CA GLY A 74 6.17 6.00 12.23
C GLY A 74 5.33 5.24 13.25
N THR A 75 5.62 3.97 13.57
CA THR A 75 4.75 3.19 14.47
C THR A 75 5.54 2.54 15.59
N ARG A 76 6.07 3.37 16.50
CA ARG A 76 6.56 2.84 17.76
C ARG A 76 5.38 2.42 18.63
N VAL A 77 5.22 1.13 18.85
CA VAL A 77 4.25 0.53 19.78
C VAL A 77 4.31 1.17 21.19
N GLN A 78 5.44 1.78 21.55
CA GLN A 78 5.62 2.52 22.79
C GLN A 78 4.63 3.69 22.98
N HIS A 79 4.12 4.30 21.91
CA HIS A 79 3.10 5.34 22.03
C HIS A 79 1.69 4.80 22.32
N MET A 80 1.42 3.52 22.08
CA MET A 80 0.11 2.92 22.40
C MET A 80 -0.05 2.62 23.90
N ARG A 81 1.04 2.54 24.68
CA ARG A 81 1.00 2.27 26.13
C ARG A 81 0.71 3.51 27.00
N SER A 82 0.77 4.72 26.46
CA SER A 82 0.71 5.97 27.24
C SER A 82 -0.63 6.70 27.18
N GLU A 83 -1.68 6.16 26.59
CA GLU A 83 -2.99 6.77 26.77
C GLU A 83 -3.59 6.34 28.13
N SER A 84 -3.26 7.12 29.16
CA SER A 84 -4.02 7.13 30.40
C SER A 84 -5.52 7.23 30.06
N ALA A 85 -6.25 6.21 30.47
CA ALA A 85 -7.62 5.97 30.06
C ALA A 85 -8.55 7.06 30.60
N ASN A 86 -8.68 8.16 29.88
CA ASN A 86 -9.78 9.07 30.06
C ASN A 86 -11.07 8.32 29.68
N TRP A 87 -11.89 7.96 30.65
CA TRP A 87 -13.11 7.17 30.49
C TRP A 87 -14.05 7.77 29.42
N ILE A 88 -14.05 9.10 29.28
CA ILE A 88 -14.81 9.83 28.24
C ILE A 88 -14.33 9.41 26.84
N LYS A 89 -13.02 9.26 26.63
CA LYS A 89 -12.48 8.75 25.36
C LYS A 89 -12.92 7.32 25.09
N LYS A 90 -12.97 6.44 26.10
CA LYS A 90 -13.41 5.05 25.93
C LYS A 90 -14.89 4.95 25.51
N VAL A 91 -15.75 5.82 25.99
CA VAL A 91 -17.18 5.82 25.65
C VAL A 91 -17.45 6.50 24.30
N LEU A 92 -16.78 7.63 24.02
CA LEU A 92 -17.01 8.39 22.80
C LEU A 92 -16.28 7.79 21.57
N TYR A 93 -15.15 7.11 21.76
CA TYR A 93 -14.35 6.58 20.66
C TYR A 93 -15.11 5.60 19.75
N PRO A 94 -15.88 4.62 20.25
CA PRO A 94 -16.68 3.74 19.41
C PRO A 94 -17.73 4.51 18.59
N ILE A 95 -18.38 5.51 19.19
CA ILE A 95 -19.40 6.34 18.53
C ILE A 95 -18.74 7.17 17.41
N VAL A 96 -17.64 7.85 17.73
CA VAL A 96 -16.87 8.64 16.75
C VAL A 96 -16.38 7.74 15.61
N ARG A 97 -15.88 6.55 15.91
CA ARG A 97 -15.43 5.58 14.91
C ARG A 97 -16.58 5.06 14.03
N HIS A 98 -17.75 4.88 14.60
CA HIS A 98 -18.94 4.45 13.85
C HIS A 98 -19.46 5.55 12.91
N VAL A 99 -19.46 6.80 13.37
CA VAL A 99 -19.89 7.97 12.56
C VAL A 99 -18.83 8.33 11.49
N PHE A 100 -17.55 8.27 11.86
CA PHE A 100 -16.42 8.62 10.99
C PHE A 100 -15.62 7.39 10.61
N ASP A 101 -16.21 6.50 9.84
CA ASP A 101 -15.50 5.34 9.28
C ASP A 101 -14.71 5.75 8.03
N PHE A 102 -13.39 5.87 8.20
CA PHE A 102 -12.47 6.26 7.12
C PHE A 102 -12.13 5.13 6.14
N ASN A 103 -12.56 3.91 6.39
CA ASN A 103 -12.26 2.71 5.56
C ASN A 103 -10.75 2.47 5.33
N VAL A 104 -9.87 2.90 6.22
CA VAL A 104 -8.41 2.80 6.01
C VAL A 104 -7.92 1.37 6.25
N THR A 105 -8.31 0.78 7.39
CA THR A 105 -7.94 -0.59 7.78
C THR A 105 -9.20 -1.42 8.02
N THR A 106 -10.07 -1.46 7.00
CA THR A 106 -11.31 -2.23 7.10
C THR A 106 -11.06 -3.70 6.80
N LEU A 107 -11.53 -4.57 7.67
CA LEU A 107 -11.41 -6.01 7.56
C LEU A 107 -12.79 -6.67 7.44
N PRO A 108 -12.89 -7.83 6.77
CA PRO A 108 -14.10 -8.63 6.81
C PRO A 108 -14.38 -9.12 8.24
N ALA A 109 -15.66 -9.28 8.58
CA ALA A 109 -16.07 -9.85 9.86
C ALA A 109 -15.74 -11.34 9.89
N MET A 110 -14.82 -11.75 10.77
CA MET A 110 -14.41 -13.13 10.94
C MET A 110 -13.84 -13.36 12.34
N ALA A 111 -13.83 -14.62 12.76
CA ALA A 111 -13.19 -15.02 14.02
C ALA A 111 -11.66 -14.93 13.90
N PRO A 112 -10.93 -14.66 14.99
CA PRO A 112 -9.49 -14.74 15.01
C PRO A 112 -8.97 -16.13 14.60
N GLY A 113 -7.88 -16.14 13.85
CA GLY A 113 -7.17 -17.32 13.36
C GLY A 113 -5.70 -16.96 13.11
N TRP A 114 -5.10 -17.48 12.04
CA TRP A 114 -3.76 -17.14 11.60
C TRP A 114 -3.80 -15.96 10.61
N MET A 115 -2.97 -14.95 10.86
CA MET A 115 -2.84 -13.77 10.01
C MET A 115 -1.40 -13.55 9.57
N LEU A 116 -1.20 -13.29 8.28
CA LEU A 116 0.05 -12.79 7.70
C LEU A 116 -0.10 -11.31 7.34
N GLU A 117 0.86 -10.48 7.75
CA GLU A 117 1.01 -9.12 7.27
C GLU A 117 2.25 -8.99 6.39
N ILE A 118 2.06 -8.63 5.12
CA ILE A 118 3.17 -8.25 4.22
C ILE A 118 3.46 -6.75 4.37
N GLY A 119 4.75 -6.39 4.51
CA GLY A 119 5.16 -5.02 4.83
C GLY A 119 4.75 -4.61 6.25
N CYS A 120 5.03 -5.47 7.24
CA CYS A 120 4.55 -5.23 8.61
C CYS A 120 5.27 -4.09 9.35
N ALA A 121 6.28 -3.47 8.73
CA ALA A 121 7.10 -2.41 9.32
C ALA A 121 7.53 -2.75 10.75
N SER A 122 7.30 -1.85 11.71
CA SER A 122 7.64 -2.07 13.13
C SER A 122 6.65 -2.96 13.91
N GLY A 123 5.71 -3.63 13.22
CA GLY A 123 4.78 -4.60 13.81
C GLY A 123 3.60 -4.00 14.56
N ALA A 124 3.25 -2.74 14.32
CA ALA A 124 2.14 -2.10 15.06
C ALA A 124 0.79 -2.74 14.77
N PHE A 125 0.52 -3.12 13.51
CA PHE A 125 -0.72 -3.79 13.16
C PHE A 125 -0.71 -5.25 13.63
N LEU A 126 0.43 -5.96 13.54
CA LEU A 126 0.60 -7.28 14.16
C LEU A 126 0.24 -7.23 15.65
N HIS A 127 0.76 -6.23 16.39
CA HIS A 127 0.49 -6.06 17.82
C HIS A 127 -0.99 -5.79 18.09
N HIS A 128 -1.64 -4.97 17.27
CA HIS A 128 -3.06 -4.70 17.38
C HIS A 128 -3.89 -5.98 17.19
N MET A 129 -3.60 -6.79 16.17
CA MET A 129 -4.33 -8.01 15.85
C MET A 129 -4.06 -9.13 16.87
N ALA A 130 -2.82 -9.27 17.33
CA ALA A 130 -2.48 -10.20 18.41
C ALA A 130 -3.25 -9.88 19.69
N GLY A 131 -3.42 -8.59 20.02
CA GLY A 131 -4.26 -8.14 21.13
C GLY A 131 -5.76 -8.47 20.97
N GLN A 132 -6.21 -8.85 19.78
CA GLN A 132 -7.57 -9.31 19.46
C GLN A 132 -7.66 -10.84 19.38
N GLY A 133 -6.59 -11.57 19.73
CA GLY A 133 -6.57 -13.04 19.74
C GLY A 133 -6.09 -13.69 18.45
N TRP A 134 -5.58 -12.93 17.47
CA TRP A 134 -4.99 -13.48 16.26
C TRP A 134 -3.59 -14.05 16.52
N GLN A 135 -3.27 -15.15 15.88
CA GLN A 135 -1.90 -15.61 15.70
C GLN A 135 -1.31 -14.89 14.48
N VAL A 136 -0.20 -14.20 14.67
CA VAL A 136 0.28 -13.25 13.67
C VAL A 136 1.70 -13.55 13.23
N GLN A 137 1.96 -13.39 11.93
CA GLN A 137 3.26 -13.48 11.32
C GLN A 137 3.46 -12.31 10.37
N GLY A 138 4.70 -11.83 10.21
CA GLY A 138 5.03 -10.71 9.35
C GLY A 138 6.10 -11.01 8.32
N ILE A 139 6.09 -10.25 7.23
CA ILE A 139 7.20 -10.12 6.27
C ILE A 139 7.53 -8.64 6.17
N GLU A 140 8.82 -8.28 6.30
CA GLU A 140 9.27 -6.90 6.20
C GLU A 140 10.62 -6.81 5.49
N PHE A 141 10.69 -5.95 4.47
CA PHE A 141 11.89 -5.78 3.67
C PHE A 141 13.02 -5.06 4.43
N SER A 142 12.66 -4.08 5.25
CA SER A 142 13.62 -3.30 6.04
C SER A 142 14.07 -4.06 7.28
N GLU A 143 15.36 -4.38 7.36
CA GLU A 143 15.92 -5.05 8.53
C GLU A 143 15.69 -4.26 9.83
N LYS A 144 15.86 -2.94 9.78
CA LYS A 144 15.64 -2.05 10.93
C LYS A 144 14.21 -2.06 11.43
N ALA A 145 13.23 -2.06 10.50
CA ALA A 145 11.81 -2.13 10.84
C ALA A 145 11.43 -3.51 11.35
N ALA A 146 11.87 -4.58 10.69
CA ALA A 146 11.64 -5.97 11.10
C ALA A 146 12.17 -6.25 12.51
N GLN A 147 13.38 -5.79 12.84
CA GLN A 147 13.97 -5.94 14.18
C GLN A 147 13.08 -5.36 15.29
N ALA A 148 12.39 -4.24 15.03
CA ALA A 148 11.47 -3.67 16.01
C ALA A 148 10.26 -4.57 16.26
N ALA A 149 9.73 -5.22 15.24
CA ALA A 149 8.62 -6.18 15.36
C ALA A 149 9.08 -7.49 16.06
N VAL A 150 10.28 -7.98 15.74
CA VAL A 150 10.90 -9.14 16.40
C VAL A 150 11.12 -8.88 17.89
N GLN A 151 11.56 -7.68 18.28
CA GLN A 151 11.72 -7.29 19.70
C GLN A 151 10.40 -7.27 20.47
N LEU A 152 9.27 -7.16 19.78
CA LEU A 152 7.93 -7.31 20.37
C LEU A 152 7.51 -8.79 20.53
N GLY A 153 8.34 -9.73 20.06
CA GLY A 153 8.10 -11.17 20.15
C GLY A 153 7.35 -11.76 18.93
N TYR A 154 7.22 -11.03 17.82
CA TYR A 154 6.56 -11.54 16.63
C TYR A 154 7.52 -12.31 15.71
N ASN A 155 6.97 -13.34 15.05
CA ASN A 155 7.68 -14.04 13.98
C ASN A 155 7.63 -13.18 12.71
N VAL A 156 8.79 -12.66 12.28
CA VAL A 156 8.92 -11.80 11.10
C VAL A 156 10.05 -12.30 10.22
N HIS A 157 9.72 -12.61 8.96
CA HIS A 157 10.73 -12.80 7.94
C HIS A 157 11.28 -11.45 7.51
N THR A 158 12.61 -11.27 7.61
CA THR A 158 13.30 -10.07 7.12
C THR A 158 13.77 -10.30 5.70
N GLY A 159 13.22 -9.56 4.77
CA GLY A 159 13.52 -9.66 3.34
C GLY A 159 12.27 -9.51 2.47
N PRO A 160 12.44 -9.62 1.14
CA PRO A 160 11.33 -9.52 0.20
C PRO A 160 10.41 -10.75 0.27
N LEU A 161 9.14 -10.57 -0.09
CA LEU A 161 8.15 -11.64 -0.17
C LEU A 161 8.60 -12.79 -1.07
N GLU A 162 9.29 -12.47 -2.16
CA GLU A 162 9.77 -13.43 -3.14
C GLU A 162 10.71 -14.49 -2.53
N THR A 163 11.52 -14.10 -1.56
CA THR A 163 12.49 -14.99 -0.89
C THR A 163 11.99 -15.55 0.44
N ALA A 164 10.82 -15.13 0.91
CA ALA A 164 10.27 -15.64 2.15
C ALA A 164 10.05 -17.18 2.08
N PRO A 165 10.43 -17.93 3.12
CA PRO A 165 10.23 -19.38 3.15
C PRO A 165 8.76 -19.73 3.23
N GLN A 166 8.45 -20.98 2.86
CA GLN A 166 7.12 -21.54 3.09
C GLN A 166 6.83 -21.50 4.60
N PRO A 167 5.69 -20.93 5.02
CA PRO A 167 5.29 -20.94 6.42
C PRO A 167 4.85 -22.32 6.88
N ASP A 168 4.99 -22.60 8.17
CA ASP A 168 4.52 -23.86 8.77
C ASP A 168 2.99 -23.93 8.81
N GLU A 169 2.32 -22.78 8.91
CA GLU A 169 0.88 -22.64 9.02
C GLU A 169 0.28 -21.92 7.81
N HIS A 170 -0.94 -22.28 7.44
CA HIS A 170 -1.70 -21.56 6.44
C HIS A 170 -2.57 -20.47 7.09
N PHE A 171 -2.77 -19.36 6.39
CA PHE A 171 -3.41 -18.18 6.93
C PHE A 171 -4.90 -18.09 6.62
N ASP A 172 -5.68 -17.66 7.61
CA ASP A 172 -7.09 -17.32 7.47
C ASP A 172 -7.26 -15.90 6.89
N LEU A 173 -6.25 -15.04 7.14
CA LEU A 173 -6.23 -13.65 6.70
C LEU A 173 -4.82 -13.26 6.26
N VAL A 174 -4.70 -12.72 5.06
CA VAL A 174 -3.47 -12.07 4.56
C VAL A 174 -3.75 -10.60 4.37
N VAL A 175 -2.92 -9.73 4.91
CA VAL A 175 -3.06 -8.28 4.78
C VAL A 175 -1.80 -7.61 4.24
N GLY A 176 -1.99 -6.49 3.51
CA GLY A 176 -0.89 -5.63 3.05
C GLY A 176 -1.37 -4.19 2.89
N TRP A 177 -0.68 -3.27 3.57
CA TRP A 177 -1.06 -1.86 3.60
C TRP A 177 -0.07 -1.03 2.82
N MET A 178 -0.40 -0.66 1.56
CA MET A 178 0.48 0.09 0.66
C MET A 178 1.79 -0.66 0.40
N VAL A 179 1.70 -1.90 -0.10
CA VAL A 179 2.83 -2.80 -0.37
C VAL A 179 2.82 -3.35 -1.79
N LEU A 180 1.64 -3.70 -2.33
CA LEU A 180 1.53 -4.36 -3.63
C LEU A 180 2.15 -3.55 -4.77
N GLU A 181 2.05 -2.22 -4.70
CA GLU A 181 2.62 -1.28 -5.66
C GLU A 181 4.15 -1.25 -5.68
N HIS A 182 4.80 -1.79 -4.65
CA HIS A 182 6.26 -1.87 -4.50
C HIS A 182 6.84 -3.24 -4.91
N LEU A 183 6.01 -4.26 -5.12
CA LEU A 183 6.51 -5.58 -5.50
C LEU A 183 7.10 -5.56 -6.91
N TYR A 184 8.24 -6.23 -7.08
CA TYR A 184 8.87 -6.38 -8.39
C TYR A 184 8.05 -7.27 -9.31
N ASP A 185 7.49 -8.33 -8.77
CA ASP A 185 6.57 -9.23 -9.45
C ASP A 185 5.30 -9.45 -8.61
N PRO A 186 4.26 -8.61 -8.82
CA PRO A 186 3.03 -8.71 -8.05
C PRO A 186 2.24 -9.98 -8.35
N ILE A 187 2.38 -10.56 -9.56
CA ILE A 187 1.69 -11.81 -9.91
C ILE A 187 2.29 -12.97 -9.11
N SER A 188 3.60 -13.19 -9.19
CA SER A 188 4.27 -14.25 -8.44
C SER A 188 4.12 -14.07 -6.92
N GLY A 189 4.18 -12.82 -6.44
CA GLY A 189 3.93 -12.53 -5.02
C GLY A 189 2.52 -12.93 -4.58
N LEU A 190 1.51 -12.59 -5.35
CA LEU A 190 0.12 -12.95 -5.05
C LEU A 190 -0.15 -14.45 -5.20
N LEU A 191 0.46 -15.13 -6.18
CA LEU A 191 0.38 -16.60 -6.31
C LEU A 191 0.94 -17.28 -5.06
N LYS A 192 2.11 -16.85 -4.60
CA LYS A 192 2.72 -17.35 -3.37
C LYS A 192 1.82 -17.14 -2.14
N LEU A 193 1.22 -15.98 -2.00
CA LEU A 193 0.24 -15.70 -0.94
C LEU A 193 -1.01 -16.59 -1.08
N ARG A 194 -1.40 -16.93 -2.32
CA ARG A 194 -2.52 -17.83 -2.59
C ARG A 194 -2.23 -19.26 -2.12
N GLU A 195 -1.01 -19.75 -2.33
CA GLU A 195 -0.56 -21.06 -1.85
C GLU A 195 -0.55 -21.13 -0.31
N TRP A 196 -0.23 -20.03 0.37
CA TRP A 196 -0.17 -19.94 1.83
C TRP A 196 -1.53 -19.68 2.49
N ALA A 197 -2.53 -19.32 1.71
CA ALA A 197 -3.87 -19.05 2.19
C ALA A 197 -4.68 -20.34 2.36
N LYS A 198 -5.46 -20.42 3.44
CA LYS A 198 -6.45 -21.50 3.61
C LYS A 198 -7.56 -21.40 2.56
N PRO A 199 -8.24 -22.52 2.24
CA PRO A 199 -9.51 -22.44 1.54
C PRO A 199 -10.47 -21.48 2.27
N GLY A 200 -11.02 -20.50 1.53
CA GLY A 200 -11.92 -19.49 2.12
C GLY A 200 -11.25 -18.37 2.93
N ALA A 201 -9.93 -18.29 2.92
CA ALA A 201 -9.19 -17.17 3.50
C ALA A 201 -9.56 -15.81 2.87
N TRP A 202 -9.21 -14.74 3.55
CA TRP A 202 -9.30 -13.39 3.00
C TRP A 202 -7.92 -12.83 2.67
N LEU A 203 -7.83 -12.17 1.52
CA LEU A 203 -6.76 -11.25 1.17
C LEU A 203 -7.30 -9.82 1.27
N VAL A 204 -6.65 -8.99 2.06
CA VAL A 204 -7.00 -7.58 2.24
C VAL A 204 -5.80 -6.71 1.89
N LEU A 205 -5.89 -5.95 0.81
CA LEU A 205 -4.81 -5.08 0.37
C LEU A 205 -5.29 -3.63 0.27
N SER A 206 -4.46 -2.71 0.72
CA SER A 206 -4.64 -1.28 0.49
C SER A 206 -3.60 -0.78 -0.51
N VAL A 207 -4.03 -0.05 -1.53
CA VAL A 207 -3.16 0.51 -2.58
C VAL A 207 -3.62 1.91 -2.99
N PRO A 208 -2.75 2.72 -3.61
CA PRO A 208 -3.17 3.94 -4.29
C PRO A 208 -4.17 3.65 -5.41
N ASN A 209 -5.12 4.56 -5.62
CA ASN A 209 -6.10 4.45 -6.69
C ASN A 209 -5.77 5.43 -7.82
N ALA A 210 -5.09 4.96 -8.86
CA ALA A 210 -4.76 5.76 -10.03
C ALA A 210 -5.95 6.02 -10.97
N GLY A 211 -7.13 5.43 -10.68
CA GLY A 211 -8.40 5.75 -11.34
C GLY A 211 -9.12 6.96 -10.71
N SER A 212 -8.58 7.55 -9.65
CA SER A 212 -9.21 8.62 -8.90
C SER A 212 -9.15 9.99 -9.58
N LEU A 213 -10.09 10.87 -9.19
CA LEU A 213 -10.05 12.29 -9.56
C LEU A 213 -8.71 12.95 -9.17
N GLU A 214 -8.15 12.55 -8.04
CA GLU A 214 -6.87 13.08 -7.55
C GLU A 214 -5.73 12.82 -8.54
N PHE A 215 -5.59 11.60 -9.06
CA PHE A 215 -4.59 11.29 -10.07
C PHE A 215 -4.81 12.09 -11.36
N HIS A 216 -6.07 12.21 -11.81
CA HIS A 216 -6.41 12.94 -13.04
C HIS A 216 -6.10 14.43 -12.94
N LEU A 217 -6.33 15.03 -11.76
CA LEU A 217 -6.07 16.46 -11.53
C LEU A 217 -4.57 16.78 -11.38
N PHE A 218 -3.83 15.93 -10.64
CA PHE A 218 -2.46 16.26 -10.24
C PHE A 218 -1.39 15.61 -11.10
N LYS A 219 -1.68 14.50 -11.80
CA LYS A 219 -0.75 13.82 -12.69
C LYS A 219 0.61 13.56 -12.00
N SER A 220 1.71 14.12 -12.55
CA SER A 220 3.06 13.98 -11.99
C SER A 220 3.24 14.62 -10.60
N LYS A 221 2.26 15.41 -10.13
CA LYS A 221 2.23 16.01 -8.78
C LYS A 221 1.30 15.28 -7.83
N TRP A 222 0.76 14.13 -8.23
CA TRP A 222 -0.05 13.34 -7.33
C TRP A 222 0.79 12.76 -6.19
N TYR A 223 0.40 13.03 -4.93
CA TYR A 223 1.18 12.64 -3.75
C TYR A 223 1.41 11.14 -3.64
N ALA A 224 0.43 10.31 -4.07
CA ALA A 224 0.55 8.87 -4.02
C ALA A 224 1.25 8.26 -5.24
N LEU A 225 1.79 9.08 -6.14
CA LEU A 225 2.59 8.60 -7.27
C LEU A 225 3.93 8.00 -6.81
N GLN A 226 4.58 8.61 -5.84
CA GLN A 226 5.80 8.20 -5.13
C GLN A 226 6.87 7.55 -6.03
N LEU A 227 7.20 8.24 -7.12
CA LEU A 227 8.29 7.81 -8.00
C LEU A 227 9.64 7.92 -7.29
N PRO A 228 10.53 6.97 -7.50
CA PRO A 228 10.41 5.81 -8.38
C PRO A 228 10.03 4.51 -7.65
N THR A 229 9.65 4.55 -6.38
CA THR A 229 9.44 3.37 -5.53
C THR A 229 8.10 2.67 -5.74
N HIS A 230 7.08 3.37 -6.27
CA HIS A 230 5.86 2.74 -6.75
C HIS A 230 6.07 2.24 -8.19
N PHE A 231 6.18 0.94 -8.35
CA PHE A 231 6.38 0.31 -9.66
C PHE A 231 5.07 0.16 -10.42
N TYR A 232 3.95 0.00 -9.71
CA TYR A 232 2.62 -0.19 -10.30
C TYR A 232 1.63 0.85 -9.78
N HIS A 233 0.75 1.30 -10.69
CA HIS A 233 -0.27 2.30 -10.38
C HIS A 233 -1.64 1.71 -10.75
N PHE A 234 -2.31 1.15 -9.75
CA PHE A 234 -3.55 0.39 -9.94
C PHE A 234 -4.78 1.28 -10.06
N THR A 235 -5.67 0.90 -10.97
CA THR A 235 -7.10 1.26 -10.91
C THR A 235 -7.88 0.05 -10.36
N PRO A 236 -9.15 0.18 -9.93
CA PRO A 236 -9.95 -0.99 -9.55
C PRO A 236 -9.93 -2.09 -10.60
N ASP A 237 -10.15 -1.76 -11.88
CA ASP A 237 -10.20 -2.73 -12.99
C ASP A 237 -8.86 -3.43 -13.23
N THR A 238 -7.74 -2.68 -13.17
CA THR A 238 -6.42 -3.30 -13.40
C THR A 238 -5.97 -4.13 -12.21
N LEU A 239 -6.37 -3.75 -10.99
CA LEU A 239 -6.12 -4.55 -9.79
C LEU A 239 -6.92 -5.86 -9.82
N GLU A 240 -8.18 -5.84 -10.27
CA GLU A 240 -8.99 -7.04 -10.45
C GLU A 240 -8.33 -8.01 -11.45
N LYS A 241 -7.80 -7.50 -12.57
CA LYS A 241 -7.06 -8.33 -13.55
C LYS A 241 -5.83 -8.99 -12.93
N VAL A 242 -5.05 -8.22 -12.13
CA VAL A 242 -3.86 -8.75 -11.43
C VAL A 242 -4.25 -9.80 -10.41
N LEU A 243 -5.30 -9.58 -9.64
CA LEU A 243 -5.83 -10.56 -8.68
C LEU A 243 -6.30 -11.83 -9.38
N SER A 244 -7.09 -11.69 -10.46
CA SER A 244 -7.60 -12.84 -11.21
C SER A 244 -6.48 -13.68 -11.82
N ALA A 245 -5.44 -13.03 -12.37
CA ALA A 245 -4.26 -13.72 -12.91
C ALA A 245 -3.45 -14.46 -11.83
N SER A 246 -3.67 -14.15 -10.55
CA SER A 246 -2.98 -14.74 -9.40
C SER A 246 -3.88 -15.66 -8.57
N GLY A 247 -5.01 -16.13 -9.13
CA GLY A 247 -5.91 -17.04 -8.44
C GLY A 247 -6.71 -16.41 -7.29
N TRP A 248 -6.90 -15.08 -7.31
CA TRP A 248 -7.73 -14.37 -6.35
C TRP A 248 -8.95 -13.76 -7.02
N LYS A 249 -10.11 -13.90 -6.40
CA LYS A 249 -11.37 -13.29 -6.82
C LYS A 249 -11.62 -12.03 -6.00
N LEU A 250 -11.72 -10.89 -6.66
CA LEU A 250 -12.11 -9.63 -6.03
C LEU A 250 -13.56 -9.71 -5.55
N GLU A 251 -13.79 -9.51 -4.26
CA GLU A 251 -15.12 -9.51 -3.64
C GLU A 251 -15.62 -8.10 -3.36
N LYS A 252 -14.72 -7.18 -2.96
CA LYS A 252 -15.12 -5.83 -2.57
C LYS A 252 -14.01 -4.81 -2.74
N VAL A 253 -14.38 -3.61 -3.17
CA VAL A 253 -13.53 -2.42 -3.16
C VAL A 253 -14.09 -1.39 -2.18
N HIS A 254 -13.28 -0.99 -1.22
CA HIS A 254 -13.59 0.08 -0.27
C HIS A 254 -12.75 1.31 -0.62
N HIS A 255 -13.36 2.33 -1.16
CA HIS A 255 -12.70 3.61 -1.38
C HIS A 255 -12.50 4.31 -0.03
N GLN A 256 -11.24 4.60 0.33
CA GLN A 256 -10.91 5.19 1.62
C GLN A 256 -11.44 6.63 1.69
N ARG A 257 -12.10 6.98 2.80
CA ARG A 257 -12.74 8.27 3.03
C ARG A 257 -11.75 9.28 3.59
N VAL A 258 -10.64 9.49 2.87
CA VAL A 258 -9.54 10.38 3.27
C VAL A 258 -9.14 11.29 2.10
N LEU A 259 -8.77 12.54 2.39
CA LEU A 259 -8.29 13.53 1.40
C LEU A 259 -6.79 13.82 1.54
N ASN A 260 -6.07 12.92 2.19
CA ASN A 260 -4.64 13.12 2.48
C ASN A 260 -3.82 13.39 1.21
N ASN A 261 -4.04 12.56 0.18
CA ASN A 261 -3.29 12.69 -1.08
C ASN A 261 -3.70 13.95 -1.84
N LEU A 262 -4.99 14.31 -1.86
CA LEU A 262 -5.50 15.52 -2.51
C LEU A 262 -4.85 16.78 -1.91
N ILE A 263 -4.84 16.88 -0.58
CA ILE A 263 -4.28 18.03 0.12
C ILE A 263 -2.77 18.08 -0.06
N ALA A 264 -2.07 16.95 0.09
CA ALA A 264 -0.62 16.92 -0.10
C ALA A 264 -0.22 17.21 -1.55
N SER A 265 -0.96 16.74 -2.55
CA SER A 265 -0.77 17.07 -3.97
C SER A 265 -0.96 18.57 -4.24
N THR A 266 -1.97 19.18 -3.62
CA THR A 266 -2.15 20.64 -3.65
C THR A 266 -0.92 21.36 -3.08
N GLY A 267 -0.29 20.78 -2.05
CA GLY A 267 0.94 21.29 -1.47
C GLY A 267 2.10 21.33 -2.47
N TYR A 268 2.28 20.30 -3.30
CA TYR A 268 3.29 20.32 -4.37
C TYR A 268 3.01 21.40 -5.40
N VAL A 269 1.77 21.59 -5.81
CA VAL A 269 1.37 22.67 -6.75
C VAL A 269 1.65 24.04 -6.14
N LEU A 270 1.32 24.26 -4.87
CA LEU A 270 1.59 25.52 -4.18
C LEU A 270 3.08 25.82 -4.06
N ARG A 271 3.88 24.81 -3.73
CA ARG A 271 5.35 24.93 -3.66
C ARG A 271 5.92 25.39 -5.00
N ASP A 272 5.51 24.78 -6.09
CA ASP A 272 5.98 25.12 -7.44
C ASP A 272 5.53 26.51 -7.91
N LYS A 273 4.40 27.02 -7.39
CA LYS A 273 3.93 28.39 -7.63
C LYS A 273 4.59 29.45 -6.73
N GLY A 274 5.60 29.09 -5.94
CA GLY A 274 6.34 30.00 -5.07
C GLY A 274 5.77 30.16 -3.66
N PHE A 275 4.66 29.48 -3.31
CA PHE A 275 4.09 29.51 -1.96
C PHE A 275 4.72 28.41 -1.07
N ALA A 276 6.05 28.43 -0.94
CA ALA A 276 6.82 27.34 -0.34
C ALA A 276 6.35 26.96 1.07
N LYS A 277 6.16 27.94 1.98
CA LYS A 277 5.72 27.67 3.37
C LYS A 277 4.33 27.04 3.45
N LEU A 278 3.40 27.54 2.65
CA LEU A 278 2.04 26.97 2.58
C LEU A 278 2.05 25.60 1.94
N GLY A 279 2.80 25.42 0.84
CA GLY A 279 3.00 24.14 0.19
C GLY A 279 3.52 23.08 1.15
N GLN A 280 4.57 23.39 1.92
CA GLN A 280 5.14 22.45 2.90
C GLN A 280 4.14 22.05 3.99
N LYS A 281 3.29 22.99 4.47
CA LYS A 281 2.23 22.67 5.43
C LYS A 281 1.21 21.68 4.85
N PHE A 282 0.85 21.84 3.58
CA PHE A 282 -0.09 20.94 2.90
C PHE A 282 0.54 19.58 2.61
N ILE A 283 1.81 19.52 2.21
CA ILE A 283 2.56 18.27 2.02
C ILE A 283 2.62 17.47 3.34
N GLY A 284 2.83 18.14 4.47
CA GLY A 284 2.85 17.50 5.80
C GLY A 284 1.48 17.11 6.36
N PHE A 285 0.38 17.46 5.67
CA PHE A 285 -0.98 17.20 6.15
C PHE A 285 -1.26 15.72 6.49
N PRO A 286 -0.83 14.71 5.71
CA PRO A 286 -1.09 13.30 6.03
C PRO A 286 -0.64 12.90 7.44
N ALA A 287 0.48 13.43 7.91
CA ALA A 287 1.01 13.18 9.25
C ALA A 287 0.39 14.08 10.34
N GLN A 288 -0.13 15.25 9.96
CA GLN A 288 -0.53 16.32 10.88
C GLN A 288 -2.04 16.63 10.86
N ALA A 289 -2.85 15.86 10.13
CA ALA A 289 -4.27 16.14 9.89
C ALA A 289 -5.09 16.36 11.18
N GLY A 290 -4.76 15.68 12.25
CA GLY A 290 -5.40 15.84 13.56
C GLY A 290 -6.93 15.80 13.47
N ARG A 291 -7.60 16.82 14.07
CA ARG A 291 -9.06 16.94 14.05
C ARG A 291 -9.62 17.44 12.71
N LEU A 292 -8.81 18.05 11.86
CA LEU A 292 -9.26 18.60 10.57
C LEU A 292 -9.78 17.51 9.64
N ARG A 293 -9.28 16.26 9.76
CA ARG A 293 -9.79 15.11 9.00
C ARG A 293 -11.29 14.87 9.20
N TYR A 294 -11.84 15.16 10.39
CA TYR A 294 -13.26 15.00 10.66
C TYR A 294 -14.11 16.09 9.98
N VAL A 295 -13.60 17.30 9.87
CA VAL A 295 -14.23 18.40 9.14
C VAL A 295 -14.27 18.09 7.64
N LEU A 296 -13.24 17.45 7.12
CA LEU A 296 -13.11 17.09 5.71
C LEU A 296 -13.85 15.78 5.35
N TYR A 297 -14.27 15.01 6.36
CA TYR A 297 -14.90 13.72 6.16
C TYR A 297 -16.12 13.71 5.22
N PRO A 298 -17.08 14.67 5.28
CA PRO A 298 -18.23 14.67 4.38
C PRO A 298 -17.81 14.73 2.90
N PHE A 299 -16.78 15.51 2.58
CA PHE A 299 -16.23 15.61 1.22
C PHE A 299 -15.51 14.32 0.80
N ALA A 300 -14.72 13.75 1.71
CA ALA A 300 -14.06 12.46 1.48
C ALA A 300 -15.09 11.35 1.27
N TRP A 301 -16.14 11.33 2.07
CA TRP A 301 -17.24 10.39 1.95
C TRP A 301 -17.95 10.52 0.61
N LEU A 302 -18.28 11.75 0.19
CA LEU A 302 -18.91 12.00 -1.11
C LEU A 302 -18.04 11.50 -2.26
N LEU A 303 -16.74 11.86 -2.29
CA LEU A 303 -15.82 11.38 -3.33
C LEU A 303 -15.67 9.86 -3.32
N SER A 304 -15.67 9.23 -2.13
CA SER A 304 -15.56 7.79 -2.00
C SER A 304 -16.75 7.03 -2.58
N MET A 305 -17.96 7.61 -2.55
CA MET A 305 -19.15 7.01 -3.16
C MET A 305 -19.03 6.85 -4.68
N PHE A 306 -18.25 7.72 -5.32
CA PHE A 306 -18.00 7.68 -6.76
C PHE A 306 -16.64 7.05 -7.11
N GLY A 307 -15.96 6.43 -6.14
CA GLY A 307 -14.64 5.83 -6.36
C GLY A 307 -13.51 6.84 -6.60
N GLN A 308 -13.70 8.11 -6.26
CA GLN A 308 -12.83 9.22 -6.67
C GLN A 308 -11.80 9.64 -5.63
N THR A 309 -11.62 8.87 -4.55
CA THR A 309 -10.54 9.07 -3.58
C THR A 309 -9.26 8.35 -3.98
N GLY A 310 -8.11 8.92 -3.62
CA GLY A 310 -6.79 8.47 -4.07
C GLY A 310 -6.25 7.21 -3.42
N ARG A 311 -7.06 6.50 -2.60
CA ARG A 311 -6.70 5.22 -1.98
C ARG A 311 -7.90 4.29 -1.94
N MET A 312 -7.63 2.98 -2.08
CA MET A 312 -8.64 1.93 -1.95
C MET A 312 -8.11 0.78 -1.11
N THR A 313 -9.03 0.08 -0.44
CA THR A 313 -8.79 -1.20 0.23
C THR A 313 -9.66 -2.24 -0.45
N ILE A 314 -9.06 -3.34 -0.87
CA ILE A 314 -9.78 -4.45 -1.51
C ILE A 314 -9.88 -5.64 -0.57
N TRP A 315 -10.96 -6.40 -0.73
CA TRP A 315 -11.12 -7.72 -0.16
C TRP A 315 -11.22 -8.72 -1.30
N ALA A 316 -10.42 -9.77 -1.23
CA ALA A 316 -10.43 -10.85 -2.20
C ALA A 316 -10.43 -12.21 -1.50
N ARG A 317 -10.87 -13.23 -2.21
CA ARG A 317 -10.83 -14.63 -1.77
C ARG A 317 -10.06 -15.48 -2.76
N PRO A 318 -9.50 -16.61 -2.32
CA PRO A 318 -9.02 -17.60 -3.26
C PRO A 318 -10.08 -17.95 -4.29
N SER A 319 -9.74 -17.92 -5.57
CA SER A 319 -10.61 -18.48 -6.61
C SER A 319 -10.83 -19.97 -6.33
N ILE A 320 -12.05 -20.42 -6.48
CA ILE A 320 -12.34 -21.85 -6.44
C ILE A 320 -11.84 -22.39 -7.77
N ASP A 321 -10.85 -23.30 -7.73
CA ASP A 321 -10.45 -24.02 -8.93
C ASP A 321 -11.64 -24.90 -9.32
N THR A 322 -12.33 -24.55 -10.38
CA THR A 322 -13.37 -25.40 -11.01
C THR A 322 -12.67 -26.48 -11.86
N GLU A 323 -11.67 -27.16 -11.30
CA GLU A 323 -11.13 -28.39 -11.88
C GLU A 323 -11.80 -29.57 -11.19
N GLY A 324 -12.80 -30.17 -11.85
CA GLY A 324 -13.32 -31.45 -11.46
C GLY A 324 -14.79 -31.69 -11.68
N ASP A 325 -15.32 -31.36 -12.84
CA ASP A 325 -16.54 -31.97 -13.38
C ASP A 325 -16.39 -32.14 -14.91
N GLU A 326 -15.58 -33.11 -15.33
CA GLU A 326 -15.69 -33.80 -16.60
C GLU A 326 -15.47 -35.31 -16.38
#